data_a28b944faa8332f8ba6e4d9695db7fe8
#
_entry.id   a28b944faa8332f8ba6e4d9695db7fe8
#
_cell.length_a   1.000
_cell.length_b   1.000
_cell.length_c   1.000
_cell.angle_alpha   90.00
_cell.angle_beta   90.00
_cell.angle_gamma   90.00
#
_symmetry.space_group_name_H-M   'P 1'
#
loop_
_entity.id
_entity.type
_entity.pdbx_description
1 polymer ?
#
loop_
_entity_poly.entity_id
_entity_poly.type
_entity_poly.pdbx_seq_one_letter_code
_entity_poly.pdbx_strand_id
1 'polypeptide(L)'
;MCSPYAFYQFWLNTADADVVDRLKVFTFLTRAEIGEYEHKVETEAYKREAQKRLAYEVTALVHGVEATHQAIVASEALFGKGDFAALDESTLQAVMSELPSVELSSDQLDLITVLTELGFASSKSEARRILKEGGASVNGTKVQGKRVVITTKQLLQIIIF
;
A
#
# COMPACT_ATOMS: atom_id res chain seq x y z
N MET A 1 11.76 16.49 1.52
CA MET A 1 12.55 15.22 1.46
C MET A 1 11.55 14.10 1.24
N CYS A 2 11.79 13.18 0.31
CA CYS A 2 10.86 12.07 0.05
C CYS A 2 10.84 11.13 1.27
N SER A 3 9.66 10.69 1.70
CA SER A 3 9.55 9.74 2.81
C SER A 3 10.13 8.37 2.43
N PRO A 4 10.68 7.58 3.38
CA PRO A 4 11.17 6.22 3.10
C PRO A 4 10.09 5.35 2.42
N TYR A 5 8.84 5.51 2.84
CA TYR A 5 7.71 4.80 2.26
C TYR A 5 7.47 5.18 0.80
N ALA A 6 7.34 6.47 0.47
CA ALA A 6 7.13 6.93 -0.91
C ALA A 6 8.32 6.55 -1.82
N PHE A 7 9.55 6.62 -1.28
CA PHE A 7 10.75 6.21 -1.98
C PHE A 7 10.76 4.70 -2.27
N TYR A 8 10.40 3.88 -1.29
CA TYR A 8 10.26 2.43 -1.48
C TYR A 8 9.20 2.09 -2.53
N GLN A 9 8.03 2.73 -2.48
CA GLN A 9 6.95 2.53 -3.45
C GLN A 9 7.35 2.90 -4.87
N PHE A 10 8.10 3.98 -5.05
CA PHE A 10 8.62 4.38 -6.36
C PHE A 10 9.45 3.25 -7.00
N TRP A 11 10.38 2.66 -6.25
CA TRP A 11 11.23 1.58 -6.75
C TRP A 11 10.45 0.26 -6.89
N LEU A 12 9.54 -0.01 -5.99
CA LEU A 12 8.66 -1.18 -6.06
C LEU A 12 7.82 -1.17 -7.34
N ASN A 13 7.40 -0.01 -7.82
CA ASN A 13 6.58 0.15 -9.03
C ASN A 13 7.38 0.16 -10.35
N THR A 14 8.65 -0.23 -10.31
CA THR A 14 9.47 -0.41 -11.52
C THR A 14 8.83 -1.45 -12.47
N ALA A 15 8.82 -1.15 -13.76
CA ALA A 15 8.33 -2.07 -14.78
C ALA A 15 9.25 -3.31 -14.90
N ASP A 16 8.68 -4.45 -15.28
CA ASP A 16 9.44 -5.70 -15.44
C ASP A 16 10.55 -5.56 -16.47
N ALA A 17 10.33 -4.78 -17.53
CA ALA A 17 11.32 -4.51 -18.57
C ALA A 17 12.56 -3.75 -18.08
N ASP A 18 12.43 -2.93 -17.03
CA ASP A 18 13.48 -2.04 -16.54
C ASP A 18 14.18 -2.54 -15.28
N VAL A 19 13.55 -3.46 -14.54
CA VAL A 19 13.99 -3.81 -13.18
C VAL A 19 15.39 -4.43 -13.15
N VAL A 20 15.71 -5.28 -14.10
CA VAL A 20 17.03 -5.96 -14.17
C VAL A 20 18.15 -4.96 -14.43
N ASP A 21 17.95 -4.01 -15.33
CA ASP A 21 18.94 -2.97 -15.60
C ASP A 21 19.09 -2.01 -14.42
N ARG A 22 18.01 -1.72 -13.71
CA ARG A 22 18.07 -0.92 -12.48
C ARG A 22 18.78 -1.66 -11.35
N LEU A 23 18.60 -2.99 -11.19
CA LEU A 23 19.39 -3.79 -10.26
C LEU A 23 20.89 -3.68 -10.54
N LYS A 24 21.31 -3.74 -11.82
CA LYS A 24 22.71 -3.61 -12.25
C LYS A 24 23.31 -2.24 -11.90
N VAL A 25 22.52 -1.18 -11.98
CA VAL A 25 22.99 0.21 -11.83
C VAL A 25 22.93 0.70 -10.39
N PHE A 26 21.90 0.34 -9.64
CA PHE A 26 21.58 0.96 -8.35
C PHE A 26 21.82 0.07 -7.14
N THR A 27 22.30 -1.17 -7.34
CA THR A 27 22.57 -2.09 -6.23
C THR A 27 24.00 -2.62 -6.26
N PHE A 28 24.44 -3.18 -5.13
CA PHE A 28 25.74 -3.87 -5.03
C PHE A 28 25.60 -5.39 -5.19
N LEU A 29 24.49 -5.86 -5.78
CA LEU A 29 24.27 -7.28 -6.03
C LEU A 29 25.29 -7.81 -7.04
N THR A 30 25.73 -9.03 -6.81
CA THR A 30 26.62 -9.74 -7.72
C THR A 30 25.92 -10.09 -9.04
N ARG A 31 26.70 -10.33 -10.08
CA ARG A 31 26.16 -10.78 -11.37
C ARG A 31 25.33 -12.06 -11.26
N ALA A 32 25.72 -12.97 -10.36
CA ALA A 32 24.98 -14.22 -10.11
C ALA A 32 23.59 -13.95 -9.50
N GLU A 33 23.53 -13.11 -8.47
CA GLU A 33 22.26 -12.71 -7.84
C GLU A 33 21.33 -11.99 -8.83
N ILE A 34 21.87 -11.08 -9.65
CA ILE A 34 21.08 -10.38 -10.68
C ILE A 34 20.55 -11.38 -11.72
N GLY A 35 21.35 -12.39 -12.13
CA GLY A 35 20.91 -13.43 -13.04
C GLY A 35 19.74 -14.28 -12.48
N GLU A 36 19.73 -14.54 -11.17
CA GLU A 36 18.59 -15.20 -10.53
C GLU A 36 17.30 -14.36 -10.60
N TYR A 37 17.42 -13.05 -10.39
CA TYR A 37 16.26 -12.15 -10.51
C TYR A 37 15.80 -11.98 -11.96
N GLU A 38 16.71 -11.95 -12.93
CA GLU A 38 16.38 -11.93 -14.36
C GLU A 38 15.55 -13.16 -14.72
N HIS A 39 15.98 -14.36 -14.31
CA HIS A 39 15.21 -15.59 -14.50
C HIS A 39 13.82 -15.55 -13.81
N LYS A 40 13.73 -15.00 -12.60
CA LYS A 40 12.45 -14.83 -11.90
C LYS A 40 11.50 -13.85 -12.60
N VAL A 41 12.03 -12.80 -13.21
CA VAL A 41 11.22 -11.87 -14.03
C VAL A 41 10.65 -12.57 -15.25
N GLU A 42 11.40 -13.46 -15.89
CA GLU A 42 10.94 -14.21 -17.06
C GLU A 42 9.89 -15.27 -16.71
N THR A 43 10.03 -15.95 -15.57
CA THR A 43 9.23 -17.13 -15.22
C THR A 43 8.10 -16.83 -14.23
N GLU A 44 8.29 -15.85 -13.34
CA GLU A 44 7.42 -15.59 -12.20
C GLU A 44 7.21 -14.09 -11.95
N ALA A 45 7.11 -13.27 -13.02
CA ALA A 45 6.99 -11.80 -12.95
C ALA A 45 5.90 -11.33 -11.95
N TYR A 46 4.79 -12.09 -11.85
CA TYR A 46 3.67 -11.77 -10.96
C TYR A 46 4.05 -11.71 -9.47
N LYS A 47 5.14 -12.35 -9.04
CA LYS A 47 5.64 -12.30 -7.65
C LYS A 47 6.39 -11.01 -7.34
N ARG A 48 6.86 -10.30 -8.38
CA ARG A 48 7.59 -9.03 -8.30
C ARG A 48 8.80 -9.07 -7.36
N GLU A 49 9.52 -10.21 -7.32
CA GLU A 49 10.65 -10.39 -6.40
C GLU A 49 11.84 -9.50 -6.75
N ALA A 50 12.09 -9.27 -8.04
CA ALA A 50 13.14 -8.36 -8.50
C ALA A 50 12.87 -6.92 -8.07
N GLN A 51 11.61 -6.45 -8.20
CA GLN A 51 11.19 -5.12 -7.77
C GLN A 51 11.28 -4.95 -6.24
N LYS A 52 10.88 -5.97 -5.49
CA LYS A 52 11.02 -5.96 -4.02
C LYS A 52 12.48 -5.88 -3.59
N ARG A 53 13.35 -6.64 -4.25
CA ARG A 53 14.79 -6.59 -3.99
C ARG A 53 15.38 -5.22 -4.34
N LEU A 54 15.06 -4.69 -5.51
CA LEU A 54 15.50 -3.37 -5.94
C LEU A 54 15.07 -2.29 -4.95
N ALA A 55 13.78 -2.26 -4.59
CA ALA A 55 13.21 -1.30 -3.66
C ALA A 55 13.87 -1.40 -2.28
N TYR A 56 14.13 -2.61 -1.78
CA TYR A 56 14.82 -2.84 -0.53
C TYR A 56 16.24 -2.27 -0.57
N GLU A 57 17.06 -2.68 -1.53
CA GLU A 57 18.47 -2.30 -1.61
C GLU A 57 18.65 -0.77 -1.71
N VAL A 58 17.88 -0.14 -2.60
CA VAL A 58 18.03 1.29 -2.83
C VAL A 58 17.49 2.11 -1.65
N THR A 59 16.39 1.67 -1.04
CA THR A 59 15.84 2.35 0.13
C THR A 59 16.75 2.19 1.34
N ALA A 60 17.30 1.00 1.57
CA ALA A 60 18.26 0.75 2.66
C ALA A 60 19.54 1.57 2.51
N LEU A 61 20.01 1.75 1.29
CA LEU A 61 21.18 2.59 1.00
C LEU A 61 20.95 4.07 1.34
N VAL A 62 19.76 4.59 1.07
CA VAL A 62 19.44 6.03 1.22
C VAL A 62 18.89 6.37 2.60
N HIS A 63 18.01 5.54 3.14
CA HIS A 63 17.24 5.81 4.37
C HIS A 63 17.62 4.91 5.55
N GLY A 64 18.46 3.90 5.32
CA GLY A 64 18.84 2.91 6.33
C GLY A 64 17.88 1.73 6.40
N VAL A 65 18.37 0.64 7.00
CA VAL A 65 17.67 -0.67 7.05
C VAL A 65 16.37 -0.58 7.86
N GLU A 66 16.39 0.11 9.00
CA GLU A 66 15.22 0.22 9.89
C GLU A 66 14.06 0.95 9.19
N ALA A 67 14.32 2.12 8.58
CA ALA A 67 13.31 2.86 7.83
C ALA A 67 12.77 2.07 6.64
N THR A 68 13.61 1.23 6.02
CA THR A 68 13.19 0.33 4.94
C THR A 68 12.26 -0.76 5.43
N HIS A 69 12.54 -1.37 6.59
CA HIS A 69 11.64 -2.36 7.18
C HIS A 69 10.28 -1.75 7.51
N GLN A 70 10.23 -0.55 8.08
CA GLN A 70 8.98 0.16 8.33
C GLN A 70 8.21 0.45 7.03
N ALA A 71 8.88 0.85 5.96
CA ALA A 71 8.27 1.06 4.67
C ALA A 71 7.67 -0.23 4.06
N ILE A 72 8.34 -1.37 4.24
CA ILE A 72 7.85 -2.68 3.82
C ILE A 72 6.60 -3.07 4.60
N VAL A 73 6.65 -3.00 5.93
CA VAL A 73 5.51 -3.32 6.80
C VAL A 73 4.31 -2.43 6.46
N ALA A 74 4.54 -1.13 6.21
CA ALA A 74 3.52 -0.20 5.77
C ALA A 74 2.90 -0.60 4.41
N SER A 75 3.75 -1.00 3.45
CA SER A 75 3.29 -1.47 2.14
C SER A 75 2.43 -2.72 2.25
N GLU A 76 2.84 -3.68 3.08
CA GLU A 76 2.08 -4.91 3.31
C GLU A 76 0.76 -4.66 4.04
N ALA A 77 0.73 -3.74 5.00
CA ALA A 77 -0.47 -3.34 5.71
C ALA A 77 -1.50 -2.72 4.75
N LEU A 78 -1.06 -1.83 3.86
CA LEU A 78 -1.93 -1.20 2.85
C LEU A 78 -2.57 -2.20 1.88
N PHE A 79 -1.85 -3.26 1.51
CA PHE A 79 -2.37 -4.28 0.60
C PHE A 79 -3.07 -5.46 1.31
N GLY A 80 -3.46 -5.28 2.57
CA GLY A 80 -4.29 -6.24 3.32
C GLY A 80 -3.57 -7.46 3.86
N LYS A 81 -2.23 -7.42 3.93
CA LYS A 81 -1.41 -8.53 4.43
C LYS A 81 -0.74 -8.25 5.78
N GLY A 82 -0.83 -7.02 6.28
CA GLY A 82 -0.17 -6.57 7.50
C GLY A 82 -1.11 -5.88 8.49
N ASP A 83 -0.56 -5.51 9.64
CA ASP A 83 -1.27 -4.80 10.71
C ASP A 83 -0.74 -3.36 10.82
N PHE A 84 -1.63 -2.39 10.65
CA PHE A 84 -1.31 -0.97 10.85
C PHE A 84 -0.88 -0.64 12.29
N ALA A 85 -1.30 -1.44 13.27
CA ALA A 85 -0.89 -1.26 14.65
C ALA A 85 0.62 -1.54 14.89
N ALA A 86 1.28 -2.20 13.94
CA ALA A 86 2.72 -2.47 13.99
C ALA A 86 3.58 -1.31 13.43
N LEU A 87 2.95 -0.26 12.86
CA LEU A 87 3.65 0.89 12.30
C LEU A 87 4.00 1.90 13.38
N ASP A 88 5.18 2.50 13.29
CA ASP A 88 5.49 3.69 14.06
C ASP A 88 4.68 4.90 13.56
N GLU A 89 4.53 5.91 14.44
CA GLU A 89 3.71 7.09 14.17
C GLU A 89 4.19 7.88 12.94
N SER A 90 5.49 7.96 12.72
CA SER A 90 6.08 8.71 11.60
C SER A 90 5.81 8.02 10.26
N THR A 91 5.92 6.70 10.23
CA THR A 91 5.60 5.89 9.05
C THR A 91 4.09 5.91 8.77
N LEU A 92 3.26 5.81 9.80
CA LEU A 92 1.81 5.92 9.66
C LEU A 92 1.42 7.28 9.06
N GLN A 93 1.98 8.39 9.56
CA GLN A 93 1.75 9.72 8.99
C GLN A 93 2.21 9.82 7.53
N ALA A 94 3.37 9.27 7.19
CA ALA A 94 3.87 9.26 5.82
C ALA A 94 2.94 8.49 4.88
N VAL A 95 2.44 7.34 5.31
CA VAL A 95 1.46 6.55 4.56
C VAL A 95 0.16 7.32 4.38
N MET A 96 -0.38 7.90 5.45
CA MET A 96 -1.64 8.63 5.41
C MET A 96 -1.57 9.88 4.52
N SER A 97 -0.40 10.52 4.39
CA SER A 97 -0.22 11.67 3.50
C SER A 97 -0.26 11.32 2.01
N GLU A 98 0.01 10.08 1.65
CA GLU A 98 -0.02 9.59 0.26
C GLU A 98 -1.41 9.06 -0.15
N LEU A 99 -2.30 8.86 0.82
CA LEU A 99 -3.63 8.31 0.59
C LEU A 99 -4.69 9.41 0.50
N PRO A 100 -5.75 9.21 -0.31
CA PRO A 100 -6.93 10.06 -0.25
C PRO A 100 -7.48 10.07 1.17
N SER A 101 -7.53 11.24 1.79
CA SER A 101 -8.01 11.42 3.15
C SER A 101 -9.13 12.45 3.21
N VAL A 102 -10.04 12.27 4.13
CA VAL A 102 -11.17 13.17 4.40
C VAL A 102 -11.20 13.48 5.89
N GLU A 103 -11.33 14.75 6.25
CA GLU A 103 -11.57 15.14 7.63
C GLU A 103 -13.04 14.90 8.01
N LEU A 104 -13.23 14.14 9.06
CA LEU A 104 -14.55 13.75 9.53
C LEU A 104 -14.85 14.41 10.87
N SER A 105 -15.94 15.18 10.92
CA SER A 105 -16.34 15.93 12.10
C SER A 105 -17.33 15.18 13.02
N SER A 106 -17.57 13.88 12.77
CA SER A 106 -18.52 13.07 13.51
C SER A 106 -17.89 11.79 14.05
N ASP A 107 -18.19 11.43 15.28
CA ASP A 107 -17.74 10.16 15.90
C ASP A 107 -18.38 8.91 15.29
N GLN A 108 -19.45 9.07 14.53
CA GLN A 108 -20.13 7.99 13.81
C GLN A 108 -20.20 8.32 12.32
N LEU A 109 -19.69 7.42 11.50
CA LEU A 109 -19.56 7.61 10.07
C LEU A 109 -20.46 6.63 9.31
N ASP A 110 -21.30 7.18 8.43
CA ASP A 110 -21.98 6.39 7.42
C ASP A 110 -21.00 6.08 6.28
N LEU A 111 -20.65 4.82 6.11
CA LEU A 111 -19.68 4.37 5.12
C LEU A 111 -20.08 4.78 3.69
N ILE A 112 -21.38 4.91 3.40
CA ILE A 112 -21.86 5.42 2.10
C ILE A 112 -21.36 6.85 1.85
N THR A 113 -21.44 7.68 2.87
CA THR A 113 -20.98 9.08 2.79
C THR A 113 -19.45 9.10 2.63
N VAL A 114 -18.71 8.34 3.43
CA VAL A 114 -17.24 8.26 3.35
C VAL A 114 -16.78 7.80 1.98
N LEU A 115 -17.39 6.76 1.39
CA LEU A 115 -17.05 6.27 0.05
C LEU A 115 -17.28 7.31 -1.04
N THR A 116 -18.30 8.15 -0.87
CA THR A 116 -18.60 9.22 -1.84
C THR A 116 -17.64 10.40 -1.69
N GLU A 117 -17.33 10.80 -0.47
CA GLU A 117 -16.42 11.93 -0.19
C GLU A 117 -14.97 11.61 -0.55
N LEU A 118 -14.52 10.37 -0.36
CA LEU A 118 -13.22 9.89 -0.82
C LEU A 118 -13.12 9.67 -2.35
N GLY A 119 -14.24 9.86 -3.08
CA GLY A 119 -14.27 9.67 -4.53
C GLY A 119 -14.26 8.22 -4.99
N PHE A 120 -14.41 7.25 -4.09
CA PHE A 120 -14.50 5.82 -4.42
C PHE A 120 -15.84 5.43 -5.05
N ALA A 121 -16.85 6.24 -4.87
CA ALA A 121 -18.14 6.11 -5.53
C ALA A 121 -18.58 7.48 -6.06
N SER A 122 -19.07 7.51 -7.29
CA SER A 122 -19.57 8.74 -7.93
C SER A 122 -20.93 9.19 -7.37
N SER A 123 -21.61 8.30 -6.64
CA SER A 123 -22.92 8.57 -6.04
C SER A 123 -23.21 7.68 -4.84
N LYS A 124 -24.14 8.11 -3.98
CA LYS A 124 -24.65 7.28 -2.86
C LYS A 124 -25.29 5.98 -3.33
N SER A 125 -25.84 5.93 -4.52
CA SER A 125 -26.41 4.71 -5.11
C SER A 125 -25.33 3.71 -5.49
N GLU A 126 -24.23 4.17 -6.05
CA GLU A 126 -23.06 3.37 -6.35
C GLU A 126 -22.38 2.86 -5.08
N ALA A 127 -22.18 3.71 -4.08
CA ALA A 127 -21.67 3.32 -2.77
C ALA A 127 -22.50 2.18 -2.13
N ARG A 128 -23.84 2.26 -2.21
CA ARG A 128 -24.74 1.20 -1.72
C ARG A 128 -24.55 -0.11 -2.52
N ARG A 129 -24.32 -0.02 -3.82
CA ARG A 129 -24.04 -1.21 -4.67
C ARG A 129 -22.73 -1.87 -4.26
N ILE A 130 -21.65 -1.08 -4.12
CA ILE A 130 -20.33 -1.56 -3.66
C ILE A 130 -20.47 -2.30 -2.33
N LEU A 131 -21.15 -1.71 -1.34
CA LEU A 131 -21.35 -2.34 -0.04
C LEU A 131 -22.21 -3.61 -0.11
N LYS A 132 -23.24 -3.64 -0.98
CA LYS A 132 -24.10 -4.81 -1.17
C LYS A 132 -23.36 -5.98 -1.78
N GLU A 133 -22.45 -5.71 -2.71
CA GLU A 133 -21.63 -6.68 -3.43
C GLU A 133 -20.40 -7.14 -2.60
N GLY A 134 -20.19 -6.54 -1.43
CA GLY A 134 -19.02 -6.85 -0.58
C GLY A 134 -17.70 -6.33 -1.15
N GLY A 135 -17.77 -5.26 -1.96
CA GLY A 135 -16.63 -4.62 -2.59
C GLY A 135 -15.84 -3.69 -1.67
N ALA A 136 -16.18 -3.59 -0.40
CA ALA A 136 -15.47 -2.76 0.58
C ALA A 136 -15.01 -3.57 1.78
N SER A 137 -13.84 -3.23 2.31
CA SER A 137 -13.36 -3.73 3.59
C SER A 137 -12.91 -2.57 4.48
N VAL A 138 -13.03 -2.77 5.78
CA VAL A 138 -12.58 -1.85 6.81
C VAL A 138 -11.64 -2.61 7.72
N ASN A 139 -10.41 -2.12 7.89
CA ASN A 139 -9.37 -2.79 8.67
C ASN A 139 -9.19 -4.27 8.27
N GLY A 140 -9.16 -4.56 6.98
CA GLY A 140 -9.03 -5.92 6.45
C GLY A 140 -10.28 -6.80 6.53
N THR A 141 -11.35 -6.35 7.18
CA THR A 141 -12.60 -7.10 7.31
C THR A 141 -13.62 -6.63 6.27
N LYS A 142 -14.13 -7.56 5.46
CA LYS A 142 -15.20 -7.26 4.48
C LYS A 142 -16.45 -6.75 5.18
N VAL A 143 -16.96 -5.64 4.70
CA VAL A 143 -18.21 -5.06 5.20
C VAL A 143 -19.31 -5.21 4.16
N GLN A 144 -20.45 -5.74 4.60
CA GLN A 144 -21.65 -5.91 3.77
C GLN A 144 -22.86 -5.37 4.49
N GLY A 145 -23.75 -4.69 3.78
CA GLY A 145 -25.01 -4.24 4.34
C GLY A 145 -25.57 -3.02 3.65
N LYS A 146 -26.82 -2.70 4.01
CA LYS A 146 -27.52 -1.51 3.48
C LYS A 146 -27.01 -0.20 4.10
N ARG A 147 -26.50 -0.28 5.32
CA ARG A 147 -25.92 0.85 6.07
C ARG A 147 -24.89 0.31 7.06
N VAL A 148 -23.66 0.75 6.92
CA VAL A 148 -22.57 0.41 7.83
C VAL A 148 -22.14 1.70 8.50
N VAL A 149 -22.20 1.73 9.83
CA VAL A 149 -21.74 2.85 10.65
C VAL A 149 -20.46 2.43 11.35
N ILE A 150 -19.42 3.24 11.25
CA ILE A 150 -18.11 2.99 11.83
C ILE A 150 -17.81 4.11 12.81
N THR A 151 -17.22 3.78 13.94
CA THR A 151 -16.71 4.81 14.86
C THR A 151 -15.28 5.20 14.46
N THR A 152 -14.94 6.47 14.57
CA THR A 152 -13.62 7.01 14.21
C THR A 152 -12.48 6.30 14.94
N LYS A 153 -12.70 5.79 16.16
CA LYS A 153 -11.73 5.00 16.92
C LYS A 153 -11.42 3.63 16.29
N GLN A 154 -12.27 3.14 15.39
CA GLN A 154 -12.14 1.84 14.73
C GLN A 154 -11.62 1.96 13.30
N LEU A 155 -11.55 3.18 12.74
CA LEU A 155 -11.21 3.40 11.35
C LEU A 155 -9.71 3.64 11.22
N LEU A 156 -8.99 2.61 10.74
CA LEU A 156 -7.59 2.74 10.33
C LEU A 156 -7.45 2.64 8.81
N GLN A 157 -8.33 1.90 8.12
CA GLN A 157 -8.24 1.70 6.68
C GLN A 157 -9.59 1.32 6.06
N ILE A 158 -9.88 1.89 4.89
CA ILE A 158 -10.94 1.42 3.98
C ILE A 158 -10.29 1.01 2.66
N ILE A 159 -10.56 -0.21 2.20
CA ILE A 159 -10.13 -0.73 0.90
C ILE A 159 -11.37 -1.08 0.08
N ILE A 160 -11.34 -0.74 -1.22
CA ILE A 160 -12.34 -1.12 -2.21
C ILE A 160 -11.70 -2.10 -3.21
N PHE A 161 -12.42 -3.16 -3.56
CA PHE A 161 -12.01 -4.18 -4.51
C PHE A 161 -12.79 -4.06 -5.83
#